data_41d69781d75645176e595f36b8b3c03d
#
_entry.id   41d69781d75645176e595f36b8b3c03d
#
_cell.length_a   1.000
_cell.length_b   1.000
_cell.length_c   1.000
_cell.angle_alpha   90.00
_cell.angle_beta   90.00
_cell.angle_gamma   90.00
#
_symmetry.space_group_name_H-M   'P 1'
#
loop_
_entity.id
_entity.type
_entity.pdbx_description
1 polymer ?
#
loop_
_entity_poly.entity_id
_entity_poly.type
_entity_poly.pdbx_seq_one_letter_code
_entity_poly.pdbx_strand_id
1 'polypeptide(L)'
;MVSGNTNALRDTLDNYDAVKEFFKLENEAMIVAATMRYFSMDTIDSSPTKNKIPRNLQKSSNEEKGKWLHGHVSSMLDEYVMDGVSDIERARDEMGHVGIRPVLPCRFSGCTRTFVYAKCRVNHEKKIHDLEVTEEKQDETSEENKKSELSESKEDNVFNYGCLHLSLGLLLHNADDSVKEGDGERLMRVWKFLTFVFRSHGKHKYALAGLRLMASRLALLTPRQAHRLTWNRFANKQGGVGKCISQDLRLEQINQVSKQAIRGIGAPNVTPVSIQSTTQSTGSLEKL
;
A
#
# COMPACT_ATOMS: atom_id res chain seq x y z
N MET A 1 6.44 15.12 -14.21
CA MET A 1 6.32 15.69 -12.85
C MET A 1 5.13 16.63 -12.86
N VAL A 2 4.08 16.27 -12.14
CA VAL A 2 2.80 17.00 -12.17
C VAL A 2 2.88 18.31 -11.35
N SER A 3 3.73 18.37 -10.34
CA SER A 3 3.84 19.51 -9.43
C SER A 3 4.67 20.69 -9.95
N GLY A 4 5.36 20.54 -11.07
CA GLY A 4 6.28 21.58 -11.59
C GLY A 4 7.42 21.96 -10.65
N ASN A 5 7.56 21.29 -9.52
CA ASN A 5 8.57 21.60 -8.51
C ASN A 5 9.92 20.98 -8.89
N THR A 6 10.82 21.82 -9.43
CA THR A 6 12.15 21.41 -9.88
C THR A 6 13.13 21.18 -8.73
N ASN A 7 12.79 21.62 -7.52
CA ASN A 7 13.64 21.52 -6.33
C ASN A 7 13.40 20.25 -5.51
N ALA A 8 12.47 19.38 -5.93
CA ALA A 8 12.27 18.09 -5.27
C ALA A 8 13.52 17.22 -5.45
N LEU A 9 14.10 16.79 -4.32
CA LEU A 9 15.26 15.92 -4.32
C LEU A 9 14.93 14.59 -4.98
N ARG A 10 15.74 14.16 -5.95
CA ARG A 10 15.47 12.95 -6.75
C ARG A 10 15.71 11.65 -5.99
N ASP A 11 16.60 11.68 -4.99
CA ASP A 11 16.89 10.50 -4.19
C ASP A 11 15.99 10.45 -2.95
N THR A 12 15.02 9.54 -3.01
CA THR A 12 14.04 9.33 -1.93
C THR A 12 14.62 8.58 -0.73
N LEU A 13 15.73 7.84 -0.91
CA LEU A 13 16.33 7.07 0.19
C LEU A 13 17.14 7.96 1.13
N ASP A 14 17.88 8.91 0.56
CA ASP A 14 18.70 9.83 1.35
C ASP A 14 17.88 11.00 1.93
N ASN A 15 16.70 11.27 1.36
CA ASN A 15 15.87 12.42 1.72
C ASN A 15 14.43 12.02 2.07
N TYR A 16 14.25 10.87 2.70
CA TYR A 16 12.93 10.28 2.97
C TYR A 16 11.97 11.23 3.68
N ASP A 17 12.42 11.92 4.74
CA ASP A 17 11.56 12.80 5.52
C ASP A 17 11.09 14.00 4.69
N ALA A 18 11.98 14.63 3.92
CA ALA A 18 11.63 15.74 3.04
C ALA A 18 10.65 15.33 1.93
N VAL A 19 10.87 14.15 1.33
CA VAL A 19 9.96 13.60 0.32
C VAL A 19 8.61 13.24 0.92
N LYS A 20 8.60 12.69 2.12
CA LYS A 20 7.37 12.36 2.88
C LYS A 20 6.56 13.62 3.19
N GLU A 21 7.21 14.68 3.66
CA GLU A 21 6.54 15.97 3.94
C GLU A 21 6.01 16.62 2.66
N PHE A 22 6.79 16.60 1.58
CA PHE A 22 6.34 17.09 0.28
C PHE A 22 5.10 16.33 -0.21
N PHE A 23 5.12 15.01 -0.13
CA PHE A 23 3.99 14.16 -0.53
C PHE A 23 2.73 14.43 0.32
N LYS A 24 2.89 14.72 1.61
CA LYS A 24 1.77 15.11 2.48
C LYS A 24 1.16 16.44 2.03
N LEU A 25 1.98 17.46 1.79
CA LEU A 25 1.51 18.75 1.30
C LEU A 25 0.80 18.64 -0.06
N GLU A 26 1.33 17.83 -0.96
CA GLU A 26 0.71 17.55 -2.24
C GLU A 26 -0.66 16.86 -2.06
N ASN A 27 -0.75 15.89 -1.15
CA ASN A 27 -2.00 15.23 -0.84
C ASN A 27 -3.03 16.16 -0.17
N GLU A 28 -2.60 17.05 0.71
CA GLU A 28 -3.46 18.10 1.30
C GLU A 28 -4.02 19.03 0.22
N ALA A 29 -3.19 19.44 -0.73
CA ALA A 29 -3.64 20.24 -1.87
C ALA A 29 -4.66 19.49 -2.74
N MET A 30 -4.46 18.18 -2.94
CA MET A 30 -5.43 17.33 -3.65
C MET A 30 -6.77 17.20 -2.90
N ILE A 31 -6.75 17.09 -1.58
CA ILE A 31 -7.98 17.08 -0.75
C ILE A 31 -8.74 18.40 -0.93
N VAL A 32 -8.02 19.53 -0.89
CA VAL A 32 -8.64 20.85 -1.11
C VAL A 32 -9.24 20.94 -2.52
N ALA A 33 -8.51 20.51 -3.56
CA ALA A 33 -9.00 20.52 -4.93
C ALA A 33 -10.23 19.62 -5.12
N ALA A 34 -10.23 18.42 -4.55
CA ALA A 34 -11.38 17.50 -4.56
C ALA A 34 -12.59 18.12 -3.84
N THR A 35 -12.37 18.78 -2.70
CA THR A 35 -13.40 19.47 -1.94
C THR A 35 -14.02 20.62 -2.76
N MET A 36 -13.19 21.46 -3.37
CA MET A 36 -13.64 22.56 -4.23
C MET A 36 -14.48 22.04 -5.40
N ARG A 37 -14.04 20.97 -6.05
CA ARG A 37 -14.78 20.32 -7.15
C ARG A 37 -16.11 19.76 -6.67
N TYR A 38 -16.13 19.05 -5.53
CA TYR A 38 -17.35 18.47 -4.94
C TYR A 38 -18.41 19.52 -4.61
N PHE A 39 -17.98 20.68 -4.08
CA PHE A 39 -18.86 21.80 -3.77
C PHE A 39 -19.06 22.77 -4.95
N SER A 40 -18.43 22.52 -6.08
CA SER A 40 -18.42 23.39 -7.27
C SER A 40 -18.05 24.84 -6.92
N MET A 41 -16.89 25.01 -6.32
CA MET A 41 -16.27 26.27 -5.91
C MET A 41 -15.19 26.64 -6.91
N ASP A 42 -15.17 27.89 -7.41
CA ASP A 42 -14.15 28.39 -8.33
C ASP A 42 -12.86 28.80 -7.59
N THR A 43 -12.99 29.27 -6.37
CA THR A 43 -11.89 29.66 -5.49
C THR A 43 -12.16 29.20 -4.06
N ILE A 44 -11.13 29.12 -3.22
CA ILE A 44 -11.26 28.74 -1.80
C ILE A 44 -12.24 29.62 -1.05
N ASP A 45 -12.29 30.92 -1.41
CA ASP A 45 -13.16 31.92 -0.76
C ASP A 45 -14.57 32.00 -1.36
N SER A 46 -14.81 31.27 -2.45
CA SER A 46 -16.12 31.30 -3.11
C SER A 46 -17.17 30.49 -2.34
N SER A 47 -18.42 30.91 -2.43
CA SER A 47 -19.52 30.16 -1.81
C SER A 47 -19.85 28.89 -2.62
N PRO A 48 -20.16 27.77 -1.97
CA PRO A 48 -20.56 26.54 -2.65
C PRO A 48 -21.79 26.74 -3.52
N THR A 49 -21.69 26.33 -4.79
CA THR A 49 -22.85 26.34 -5.70
C THR A 49 -23.60 25.00 -5.66
N LYS A 50 -22.88 23.90 -5.46
CA LYS A 50 -23.41 22.55 -5.25
C LYS A 50 -23.25 22.17 -3.76
N ASN A 51 -24.10 21.30 -3.25
CA ASN A 51 -24.02 20.80 -1.86
C ASN A 51 -23.97 21.94 -0.81
N LYS A 52 -24.80 22.96 -0.99
CA LYS A 52 -24.76 24.19 -0.17
C LYS A 52 -24.82 23.94 1.31
N ILE A 53 -24.02 24.70 2.07
CA ILE A 53 -24.01 24.64 3.53
C ILE A 53 -25.36 25.15 4.06
N PRO A 54 -26.09 24.38 4.90
CA PRO A 54 -27.34 24.83 5.50
C PRO A 54 -27.14 26.10 6.34
N ARG A 55 -28.02 27.09 6.16
CA ARG A 55 -27.92 28.39 6.86
C ARG A 55 -27.89 28.26 8.38
N ASN A 56 -28.51 27.23 8.92
CA ASN A 56 -28.60 27.00 10.37
C ASN A 56 -27.42 26.17 10.91
N LEU A 57 -26.52 25.64 10.06
CA LEU A 57 -25.45 24.74 10.49
C LEU A 57 -24.49 25.40 11.50
N GLN A 58 -24.22 26.70 11.35
CA GLN A 58 -23.37 27.42 12.31
C GLN A 58 -23.93 27.41 13.72
N LYS A 59 -25.27 27.45 13.86
CA LYS A 59 -26.00 27.46 15.15
C LYS A 59 -26.35 26.05 15.66
N SER A 60 -26.16 25.04 14.84
CA SER A 60 -26.44 23.65 15.16
C SER A 60 -25.46 23.08 16.19
N SER A 61 -25.86 22.01 16.85
CA SER A 61 -25.03 21.27 17.79
C SER A 61 -23.77 20.70 17.10
N ASN A 62 -22.72 20.40 17.88
CA ASN A 62 -21.52 19.76 17.33
C ASN A 62 -21.80 18.37 16.72
N GLU A 63 -22.82 17.68 17.25
CA GLU A 63 -23.25 16.39 16.70
C GLU A 63 -23.87 16.53 15.30
N GLU A 64 -24.73 17.52 15.12
CA GLU A 64 -25.35 17.79 13.81
C GLU A 64 -24.33 18.26 12.77
N LYS A 65 -23.39 19.13 13.18
CA LYS A 65 -22.25 19.53 12.35
C LYS A 65 -21.40 18.33 11.96
N GLY A 66 -21.12 17.42 12.91
CA GLY A 66 -20.39 16.19 12.68
C GLY A 66 -21.10 15.27 11.71
N LYS A 67 -22.41 15.05 11.85
CA LYS A 67 -23.22 14.24 10.94
C LYS A 67 -23.22 14.80 9.51
N TRP A 68 -23.38 16.12 9.39
CA TRP A 68 -23.35 16.80 8.10
C TRP A 68 -22.00 16.63 7.42
N LEU A 69 -20.90 16.91 8.13
CA LEU A 69 -19.54 16.77 7.62
C LEU A 69 -19.25 15.32 7.23
N HIS A 70 -19.58 14.36 8.09
CA HIS A 70 -19.38 12.94 7.83
C HIS A 70 -20.11 12.47 6.56
N GLY A 71 -21.35 12.92 6.35
CA GLY A 71 -22.11 12.58 5.15
C GLY A 71 -21.42 13.07 3.87
N HIS A 72 -20.93 14.31 3.87
CA HIS A 72 -20.22 14.86 2.71
C HIS A 72 -18.84 14.23 2.50
N VAL A 73 -18.09 13.99 3.56
CA VAL A 73 -16.80 13.27 3.47
C VAL A 73 -16.99 11.86 2.92
N SER A 74 -18.02 11.13 3.37
CA SER A 74 -18.34 9.81 2.80
C SER A 74 -18.66 9.89 1.32
N SER A 75 -19.50 10.84 0.90
CA SER A 75 -19.82 11.02 -0.53
C SER A 75 -18.59 11.41 -1.38
N MET A 76 -17.69 12.21 -0.83
CA MET A 76 -16.43 12.55 -1.51
C MET A 76 -15.50 11.34 -1.64
N LEU A 77 -15.43 10.51 -0.60
CA LEU A 77 -14.63 9.28 -0.65
C LEU A 77 -15.22 8.30 -1.67
N ASP A 78 -16.54 8.18 -1.74
CA ASP A 78 -17.20 7.34 -2.74
C ASP A 78 -16.90 7.85 -4.16
N GLU A 79 -16.97 9.17 -4.40
CA GLU A 79 -16.77 9.77 -5.73
C GLU A 79 -15.29 9.76 -6.18
N TYR A 80 -14.32 10.05 -5.29
CA TYR A 80 -12.92 10.27 -5.69
C TYR A 80 -11.96 9.15 -5.30
N VAL A 81 -12.35 8.25 -4.41
CA VAL A 81 -11.48 7.18 -3.90
C VAL A 81 -12.04 5.81 -4.22
N MET A 82 -13.36 5.64 -4.14
CA MET A 82 -14.03 4.34 -4.24
C MET A 82 -14.70 4.10 -5.60
N ASP A 83 -14.78 5.11 -6.46
CA ASP A 83 -15.48 5.01 -7.76
C ASP A 83 -14.90 3.91 -8.67
N GLY A 84 -13.59 3.61 -8.55
CA GLY A 84 -12.98 2.48 -9.24
C GLY A 84 -13.26 1.10 -8.62
N VAL A 85 -13.93 1.02 -7.46
CA VAL A 85 -14.19 -0.28 -6.79
C VAL A 85 -15.25 -1.08 -7.55
N SER A 86 -16.25 -0.41 -8.11
CA SER A 86 -17.28 -1.06 -8.93
C SER A 86 -16.70 -1.73 -10.17
N ASP A 87 -15.67 -1.13 -10.78
CA ASP A 87 -14.97 -1.69 -11.93
C ASP A 87 -14.06 -2.84 -11.52
N ILE A 88 -13.46 -2.76 -10.33
CA ILE A 88 -12.69 -3.87 -9.74
C ILE A 88 -13.61 -5.04 -9.39
N GLU A 89 -14.79 -4.78 -8.84
CA GLU A 89 -15.78 -5.82 -8.54
C GLU A 89 -16.30 -6.45 -9.83
N ARG A 90 -16.61 -5.67 -10.84
CA ARG A 90 -17.00 -6.15 -12.17
C ARG A 90 -15.89 -6.98 -12.82
N ALA A 91 -14.64 -6.49 -12.81
CA ALA A 91 -13.49 -7.23 -13.30
C ALA A 91 -13.23 -8.51 -12.50
N ARG A 92 -13.52 -8.51 -11.19
CA ARG A 92 -13.43 -9.69 -10.33
C ARG A 92 -14.51 -10.72 -10.68
N ASP A 93 -15.72 -10.29 -10.95
CA ASP A 93 -16.82 -11.17 -11.35
C ASP A 93 -16.56 -11.75 -12.75
N GLU A 94 -16.03 -10.96 -13.66
CA GLU A 94 -15.55 -11.40 -14.96
C GLU A 94 -14.37 -12.38 -14.83
N MET A 95 -13.39 -12.13 -13.94
CA MET A 95 -12.30 -13.05 -13.64
C MET A 95 -12.77 -14.30 -12.87
N GLY A 96 -13.84 -14.23 -12.12
CA GLY A 96 -14.46 -15.36 -11.43
C GLY A 96 -14.94 -16.44 -12.40
N HIS A 97 -15.26 -16.07 -13.63
CA HIS A 97 -15.55 -17.00 -14.72
C HIS A 97 -14.30 -17.44 -15.49
N VAL A 98 -13.15 -16.79 -15.32
CA VAL A 98 -11.84 -17.13 -15.94
C VAL A 98 -10.95 -17.95 -14.97
N GLY A 99 -11.49 -18.47 -13.90
CA GLY A 99 -10.79 -19.10 -12.77
C GLY A 99 -10.09 -20.42 -13.03
N ILE A 100 -10.04 -20.92 -14.28
CA ILE A 100 -9.19 -22.05 -14.66
C ILE A 100 -8.38 -21.60 -15.86
N ARG A 101 -7.09 -21.26 -15.64
CA ARG A 101 -6.17 -21.12 -16.78
C ARG A 101 -6.27 -22.37 -17.62
N PRO A 102 -6.52 -22.28 -18.95
CA PRO A 102 -6.63 -23.46 -19.78
C PRO A 102 -5.34 -24.26 -19.65
N VAL A 103 -5.46 -25.45 -19.11
CA VAL A 103 -4.34 -26.38 -18.99
C VAL A 103 -4.10 -26.93 -20.36
N LEU A 104 -2.94 -26.68 -20.96
CA LEU A 104 -2.58 -27.08 -22.28
C LEU A 104 -1.99 -28.51 -22.24
N PRO A 105 -2.70 -29.56 -22.71
CA PRO A 105 -2.14 -30.90 -22.76
C PRO A 105 -1.04 -30.98 -23.81
N CYS A 106 -0.09 -31.89 -23.61
CA CYS A 106 0.90 -32.22 -24.61
C CYS A 106 0.20 -32.78 -25.89
N ARG A 107 0.66 -32.35 -27.07
CA ARG A 107 0.10 -32.79 -28.38
C ARG A 107 0.57 -34.18 -28.79
N PHE A 108 1.57 -34.74 -28.12
CA PHE A 108 2.04 -36.09 -28.39
C PHE A 108 1.06 -37.14 -27.86
N SER A 109 0.60 -38.01 -28.74
CA SER A 109 -0.31 -39.12 -28.41
C SER A 109 0.33 -40.06 -27.38
N GLY A 110 -0.27 -40.16 -26.17
CA GLY A 110 0.25 -40.96 -25.05
C GLY A 110 1.01 -40.20 -23.99
N CYS A 111 1.25 -38.87 -24.13
CA CYS A 111 1.80 -38.04 -23.07
C CYS A 111 0.70 -37.42 -22.21
N THR A 112 0.72 -37.70 -20.93
CA THR A 112 -0.27 -37.17 -19.98
C THR A 112 0.12 -35.83 -19.34
N ARG A 113 1.24 -35.21 -19.75
CA ARG A 113 1.70 -33.93 -19.18
C ARG A 113 0.87 -32.77 -19.67
N THR A 114 0.61 -31.85 -18.74
CA THR A 114 -0.15 -30.64 -18.99
C THR A 114 0.67 -29.41 -18.58
N PHE A 115 0.46 -28.27 -19.25
CA PHE A 115 1.23 -27.04 -19.09
C PHE A 115 0.32 -25.84 -18.93
N VAL A 116 0.73 -24.87 -18.14
CA VAL A 116 0.04 -23.59 -17.95
C VAL A 116 0.43 -22.58 -19.05
N TYR A 117 1.62 -22.74 -19.63
CA TYR A 117 2.16 -21.84 -20.66
C TYR A 117 2.47 -22.61 -21.95
N ALA A 118 2.04 -22.06 -23.08
CA ALA A 118 2.29 -22.64 -24.43
C ALA A 118 3.79 -22.86 -24.70
N LYS A 119 4.64 -21.91 -24.28
CA LYS A 119 6.11 -22.00 -24.41
C LYS A 119 6.68 -23.23 -23.69
N CYS A 120 6.15 -23.53 -22.48
CA CYS A 120 6.59 -24.70 -21.71
C CYS A 120 6.16 -26.01 -22.41
N ARG A 121 4.95 -26.03 -22.99
CA ARG A 121 4.47 -27.17 -23.80
C ARG A 121 5.37 -27.39 -25.01
N VAL A 122 5.63 -26.37 -25.83
CA VAL A 122 6.48 -26.45 -27.02
C VAL A 122 7.90 -26.91 -26.66
N ASN A 123 8.49 -26.38 -25.59
CA ASN A 123 9.80 -26.82 -25.14
C ASN A 123 9.83 -28.28 -24.67
N HIS A 124 8.76 -28.75 -24.05
CA HIS A 124 8.63 -30.17 -23.70
C HIS A 124 8.47 -31.05 -24.91
N GLU A 125 7.61 -30.68 -25.88
CA GLU A 125 7.35 -31.39 -27.09
C GLU A 125 8.61 -31.52 -27.96
N LYS A 126 9.43 -30.44 -28.07
CA LYS A 126 10.73 -30.47 -28.76
C LYS A 126 11.77 -31.34 -28.03
N LYS A 127 11.84 -31.27 -26.71
CA LYS A 127 12.92 -31.96 -25.95
C LYS A 127 12.64 -33.42 -25.67
N ILE A 128 11.39 -33.81 -25.55
CA ILE A 128 11.00 -35.15 -25.09
C ILE A 128 10.40 -36.00 -26.22
N HIS A 129 9.74 -35.36 -27.17
CA HIS A 129 9.04 -36.05 -28.25
C HIS A 129 9.60 -35.76 -29.64
N ASP A 130 10.64 -34.92 -29.71
CA ASP A 130 11.31 -34.53 -30.98
C ASP A 130 10.34 -34.00 -32.04
N LEU A 131 9.23 -33.39 -31.58
CA LEU A 131 8.24 -32.80 -32.46
C LEU A 131 8.78 -31.49 -33.01
N GLU A 132 9.03 -31.40 -34.32
CA GLU A 132 9.23 -30.14 -35.02
C GLU A 132 7.91 -29.38 -35.06
N VAL A 133 7.68 -28.59 -33.99
CA VAL A 133 6.55 -27.66 -33.95
C VAL A 133 7.00 -26.41 -34.69
N THR A 134 6.55 -26.21 -35.91
CA THR A 134 6.50 -24.89 -36.54
C THR A 134 5.79 -23.97 -35.58
N GLU A 135 6.45 -22.89 -35.17
CA GLU A 135 5.82 -21.84 -34.36
C GLU A 135 4.60 -21.37 -35.16
N GLU A 136 3.42 -21.85 -34.76
CA GLU A 136 2.20 -21.17 -35.11
C GLU A 136 2.38 -19.77 -34.58
N LYS A 137 2.60 -18.81 -35.47
CA LYS A 137 2.47 -17.40 -35.16
C LYS A 137 1.10 -17.30 -34.48
N GLN A 138 1.09 -17.18 -33.17
CA GLN A 138 -0.10 -16.70 -32.48
C GLN A 138 -0.44 -15.41 -33.20
N ASP A 139 -1.61 -15.42 -33.83
CA ASP A 139 -2.16 -14.23 -34.46
C ASP A 139 -2.13 -13.11 -33.42
N GLU A 140 -1.13 -12.23 -33.48
CA GLU A 140 -1.08 -10.94 -32.80
C GLU A 140 -2.26 -10.06 -33.25
N THR A 141 -2.96 -10.48 -34.30
CA THR A 141 -4.19 -9.88 -34.83
C THR A 141 -5.40 -9.96 -33.91
N SER A 142 -5.42 -10.85 -32.91
CA SER A 142 -6.54 -10.90 -31.96
C SER A 142 -6.42 -9.92 -30.77
N GLU A 143 -5.22 -9.43 -30.48
CA GLU A 143 -5.05 -8.39 -29.45
C GLU A 143 -5.17 -6.96 -30.02
N GLU A 144 -4.78 -6.75 -31.28
CA GLU A 144 -4.98 -5.45 -31.93
C GLU A 144 -6.45 -5.19 -32.29
N ASN A 145 -7.20 -6.22 -32.70
CA ASN A 145 -8.65 -6.07 -32.98
C ASN A 145 -9.50 -5.99 -31.70
N LYS A 146 -9.05 -6.53 -30.54
CA LYS A 146 -9.70 -6.27 -29.25
C LYS A 146 -9.39 -4.91 -28.67
N LYS A 147 -8.27 -4.27 -29.08
CA LYS A 147 -7.97 -2.88 -28.73
C LYS A 147 -8.78 -1.86 -29.51
N SER A 148 -9.30 -2.22 -30.69
CA SER A 148 -10.09 -1.30 -31.53
C SER A 148 -11.59 -1.31 -31.24
N GLU A 149 -12.10 -2.29 -30.50
CA GLU A 149 -13.52 -2.37 -30.10
C GLU A 149 -13.80 -2.04 -28.63
N LEU A 150 -12.76 -1.89 -27.78
CA LEU A 150 -12.96 -1.14 -26.55
C LEU A 150 -13.20 0.30 -26.97
N SER A 151 -14.49 0.68 -27.00
CA SER A 151 -14.92 2.06 -27.16
C SER A 151 -13.88 2.97 -26.50
N GLU A 152 -13.36 3.94 -27.27
CA GLU A 152 -12.66 5.11 -26.74
C GLU A 152 -13.59 5.85 -25.77
N SER A 153 -13.82 5.27 -24.60
CA SER A 153 -14.14 6.04 -23.43
C SER A 153 -12.90 6.91 -23.25
N LYS A 154 -13.03 8.20 -23.49
CA LYS A 154 -12.01 9.20 -23.15
C LYS A 154 -11.78 9.10 -21.66
N GLU A 155 -10.99 8.09 -21.24
CA GLU A 155 -10.53 7.98 -19.87
C GLU A 155 -9.71 9.22 -19.59
N ASP A 156 -10.19 10.05 -18.66
CA ASP A 156 -9.41 11.18 -18.18
C ASP A 156 -8.28 10.65 -17.31
N ASN A 157 -7.17 10.31 -17.97
CA ASN A 157 -5.98 9.77 -17.30
C ASN A 157 -5.42 10.72 -16.23
N VAL A 158 -5.63 12.03 -16.38
CA VAL A 158 -5.19 13.01 -15.38
C VAL A 158 -6.07 12.94 -14.15
N PHE A 159 -7.37 12.82 -14.34
CA PHE A 159 -8.32 12.64 -13.25
C PHE A 159 -8.07 11.32 -12.52
N ASN A 160 -7.93 10.22 -13.25
CA ASN A 160 -7.65 8.90 -12.68
C ASN A 160 -6.33 8.87 -11.89
N TYR A 161 -5.29 9.55 -12.41
CA TYR A 161 -4.04 9.73 -11.68
C TYR A 161 -4.24 10.52 -10.39
N GLY A 162 -5.01 11.60 -10.43
CA GLY A 162 -5.35 12.41 -9.26
C GLY A 162 -6.06 11.59 -8.18
N CYS A 163 -7.06 10.80 -8.57
CA CYS A 163 -7.80 9.90 -7.66
C CYS A 163 -6.88 8.83 -7.04
N LEU A 164 -5.99 8.24 -7.84
CA LEU A 164 -5.01 7.26 -7.34
C LEU A 164 -4.04 7.91 -6.34
N HIS A 165 -3.52 9.09 -6.67
CA HIS A 165 -2.62 9.84 -5.79
C HIS A 165 -3.30 10.17 -4.45
N LEU A 166 -4.54 10.66 -4.50
CA LEU A 166 -5.35 10.96 -3.32
C LEU A 166 -5.56 9.69 -2.47
N SER A 167 -5.91 8.58 -3.09
CA SER A 167 -6.14 7.29 -2.41
C SER A 167 -4.89 6.79 -1.70
N LEU A 168 -3.74 6.82 -2.38
CA LEU A 168 -2.45 6.41 -1.80
C LEU A 168 -2.01 7.37 -0.69
N GLY A 169 -2.25 8.67 -0.85
CA GLY A 169 -1.95 9.69 0.15
C GLY A 169 -2.78 9.49 1.42
N LEU A 170 -4.08 9.29 1.29
CA LEU A 170 -4.96 8.99 2.43
C LEU A 170 -4.57 7.68 3.14
N LEU A 171 -4.17 6.66 2.37
CA LEU A 171 -3.68 5.40 2.93
C LEU A 171 -2.39 5.61 3.73
N LEU A 172 -1.45 6.43 3.23
CA LEU A 172 -0.20 6.76 3.92
C LEU A 172 -0.46 7.56 5.21
N HIS A 173 -1.32 8.57 5.15
CA HIS A 173 -1.73 9.33 6.34
C HIS A 173 -2.34 8.41 7.40
N ASN A 174 -3.26 7.54 6.99
CA ASN A 174 -3.90 6.58 7.88
C ASN A 174 -2.91 5.60 8.51
N ALA A 175 -1.89 5.17 7.75
CA ALA A 175 -0.80 4.33 8.26
C ALA A 175 0.04 5.08 9.31
N ASP A 176 0.46 6.30 9.02
CA ASP A 176 1.28 7.13 9.90
C ASP A 176 0.56 7.44 11.22
N ASP A 177 -0.70 7.84 11.14
CA ASP A 177 -1.53 8.13 12.31
C ASP A 177 -1.79 6.89 13.15
N SER A 178 -2.06 5.74 12.52
CA SER A 178 -2.28 4.50 13.27
C SER A 178 -1.04 4.08 14.07
N VAL A 179 0.17 4.35 13.54
CA VAL A 179 1.42 4.12 14.27
C VAL A 179 1.58 5.12 15.41
N LYS A 180 1.36 6.41 15.17
CA LYS A 180 1.49 7.47 16.20
C LYS A 180 0.52 7.29 17.35
N GLU A 181 -0.70 6.89 17.06
CA GLU A 181 -1.73 6.63 18.06
C GLU A 181 -1.57 5.27 18.76
N GLY A 182 -0.80 4.34 18.16
CA GLY A 182 -0.66 2.99 18.65
C GLY A 182 -1.92 2.13 18.39
N ASP A 183 -2.71 2.47 17.35
CA ASP A 183 -3.93 1.76 16.99
C ASP A 183 -3.61 0.53 16.12
N GLY A 184 -3.46 -0.61 16.77
CA GLY A 184 -3.15 -1.88 16.12
C GLY A 184 -4.22 -2.36 15.16
N GLU A 185 -5.51 -2.18 15.48
CA GLU A 185 -6.61 -2.61 14.62
C GLU A 185 -6.68 -1.79 13.33
N ARG A 186 -6.49 -0.49 13.43
CA ARG A 186 -6.43 0.43 12.30
C ARG A 186 -5.23 0.09 11.42
N LEU A 187 -4.05 -0.14 12.00
CA LEU A 187 -2.87 -0.54 11.27
C LEU A 187 -3.07 -1.86 10.52
N MET A 188 -3.74 -2.86 11.13
CA MET A 188 -4.04 -4.13 10.47
C MET A 188 -4.98 -3.96 9.27
N ARG A 189 -5.94 -3.04 9.35
CA ARG A 189 -6.80 -2.70 8.19
C ARG A 189 -6.00 -2.08 7.07
N VAL A 190 -5.13 -1.13 7.39
CA VAL A 190 -4.23 -0.46 6.42
C VAL A 190 -3.32 -1.48 5.73
N TRP A 191 -2.76 -2.44 6.47
CA TRP A 191 -1.89 -3.49 5.89
C TRP A 191 -2.57 -4.33 4.82
N LYS A 192 -3.89 -4.52 4.88
CA LYS A 192 -4.63 -5.24 3.82
C LYS A 192 -4.46 -4.53 2.48
N PHE A 193 -4.63 -3.21 2.46
CA PHE A 193 -4.49 -2.40 1.24
C PHE A 193 -3.02 -2.26 0.82
N LEU A 194 -2.12 -2.00 1.77
CA LEU A 194 -0.68 -1.94 1.48
C LEU A 194 -0.14 -3.22 0.85
N THR A 195 -0.68 -4.37 1.19
CA THR A 195 -0.29 -5.65 0.58
C THR A 195 -0.49 -5.64 -0.94
N PHE A 196 -1.59 -5.08 -1.43
CA PHE A 196 -1.85 -4.92 -2.86
C PHE A 196 -0.93 -3.88 -3.49
N VAL A 197 -0.72 -2.74 -2.83
CA VAL A 197 0.21 -1.70 -3.28
C VAL A 197 1.63 -2.26 -3.41
N PHE A 198 2.12 -3.00 -2.41
CA PHE A 198 3.43 -3.65 -2.49
C PHE A 198 3.52 -4.66 -3.63
N ARG A 199 2.44 -5.41 -3.87
CA ARG A 199 2.41 -6.40 -4.96
C ARG A 199 2.46 -5.74 -6.32
N SER A 200 1.68 -4.67 -6.55
CA SER A 200 1.64 -3.94 -7.83
C SER A 200 2.97 -3.26 -8.16
N HIS A 201 3.70 -2.79 -7.13
CA HIS A 201 5.02 -2.16 -7.29
C HIS A 201 6.21 -3.14 -7.23
N GLY A 202 5.97 -4.44 -7.37
CA GLY A 202 7.03 -5.45 -7.37
C GLY A 202 7.73 -5.69 -6.03
N LYS A 203 7.20 -5.14 -4.93
CA LYS A 203 7.74 -5.32 -3.57
C LYS A 203 7.25 -6.62 -2.95
N HIS A 204 7.52 -7.75 -3.60
CA HIS A 204 6.96 -9.06 -3.26
C HIS A 204 7.24 -9.52 -1.82
N LYS A 205 8.39 -9.18 -1.26
CA LYS A 205 8.75 -9.53 0.13
C LYS A 205 7.78 -8.89 1.13
N TYR A 206 7.46 -7.61 0.94
CA TYR A 206 6.51 -6.89 1.80
C TYR A 206 5.07 -7.39 1.59
N ALA A 207 4.67 -7.66 0.34
CA ALA A 207 3.38 -8.25 0.06
C ALA A 207 3.21 -9.62 0.74
N LEU A 208 4.24 -10.49 0.66
CA LEU A 208 4.23 -11.79 1.34
C LEU A 208 4.21 -11.64 2.87
N ALA A 209 4.95 -10.67 3.42
CA ALA A 209 4.93 -10.37 4.85
C ALA A 209 3.53 -9.94 5.31
N GLY A 210 2.84 -9.08 4.52
CA GLY A 210 1.45 -8.70 4.77
C GLY A 210 0.50 -9.89 4.78
N LEU A 211 0.60 -10.76 3.78
CA LEU A 211 -0.23 -11.98 3.72
C LEU A 211 0.02 -12.91 4.92
N ARG A 212 1.30 -13.13 5.29
CA ARG A 212 1.66 -13.93 6.47
C ARG A 212 1.13 -13.32 7.76
N LEU A 213 1.19 -12.01 7.89
CA LEU A 213 0.65 -11.28 9.02
C LEU A 213 -0.86 -11.51 9.16
N MET A 214 -1.61 -11.39 8.04
CA MET A 214 -3.06 -11.64 8.02
C MET A 214 -3.38 -13.10 8.36
N ALA A 215 -2.69 -14.06 7.72
CA ALA A 215 -2.88 -15.49 7.98
C ALA A 215 -2.57 -15.83 9.45
N SER A 216 -1.48 -15.29 10.00
CA SER A 216 -1.12 -15.50 11.40
C SER A 216 -2.23 -15.00 12.34
N ARG A 217 -2.72 -13.79 12.10
CA ARG A 217 -3.75 -13.19 12.94
C ARG A 217 -5.08 -13.91 12.87
N LEU A 218 -5.51 -14.33 11.67
CA LEU A 218 -6.86 -14.83 11.42
C LEU A 218 -6.99 -16.35 11.62
N ALA A 219 -5.93 -17.11 11.36
CA ALA A 219 -6.02 -18.57 11.29
C ALA A 219 -4.97 -19.35 12.11
N LEU A 220 -3.75 -18.79 12.31
CA LEU A 220 -2.65 -19.58 12.87
C LEU A 220 -2.45 -19.36 14.37
N LEU A 221 -2.79 -18.19 14.89
CA LEU A 221 -2.53 -17.81 16.28
C LEU A 221 -3.79 -17.94 17.14
N THR A 222 -3.58 -18.27 18.41
CA THR A 222 -4.65 -18.20 19.41
C THR A 222 -5.12 -16.75 19.57
N PRO A 223 -6.35 -16.48 20.03
CA PRO A 223 -6.86 -15.12 20.23
C PRO A 223 -5.92 -14.22 21.06
N ARG A 224 -5.31 -14.77 22.11
CA ARG A 224 -4.34 -14.06 22.94
C ARG A 224 -3.06 -13.69 22.18
N GLN A 225 -2.54 -14.59 21.36
CA GLN A 225 -1.36 -14.35 20.54
C GLN A 225 -1.67 -13.36 19.41
N ALA A 226 -2.83 -13.49 18.77
CA ALA A 226 -3.31 -12.56 17.74
C ALA A 226 -3.48 -11.15 18.30
N HIS A 227 -4.02 -11.01 19.51
CA HIS A 227 -4.10 -9.73 20.21
C HIS A 227 -2.71 -9.15 20.46
N ARG A 228 -1.76 -9.93 20.98
CA ARG A 228 -0.37 -9.48 21.17
C ARG A 228 0.28 -9.08 19.84
N LEU A 229 0.10 -9.85 18.78
CA LEU A 229 0.61 -9.53 17.44
C LEU A 229 0.09 -8.19 16.94
N THR A 230 -1.15 -7.84 17.24
CA THR A 230 -1.80 -6.60 16.83
C THR A 230 -1.28 -5.40 17.62
N TRP A 231 -1.15 -5.53 18.94
CA TRP A 231 -0.91 -4.39 19.83
C TRP A 231 0.55 -4.17 20.23
N ASN A 232 1.40 -5.22 20.23
CA ASN A 232 2.83 -5.09 20.59
C ASN A 232 3.71 -4.64 19.41
N ARG A 233 3.16 -3.83 18.50
CA ARG A 233 3.90 -3.31 17.34
C ARG A 233 4.42 -1.90 17.55
N PHE A 234 4.08 -1.32 18.66
CA PHE A 234 4.34 0.08 18.97
C PHE A 234 5.16 0.21 20.23
N ALA A 235 5.98 1.24 20.27
CA ALA A 235 6.71 1.65 21.46
C ALA A 235 6.46 3.13 21.71
N ASN A 236 6.14 3.50 22.96
CA ASN A 236 5.97 4.87 23.38
C ASN A 236 6.95 5.17 24.52
N LYS A 237 8.17 5.56 24.16
CA LYS A 237 9.25 5.84 25.14
C LYS A 237 8.98 7.10 25.96
N GLN A 238 8.38 8.11 25.36
CA GLN A 238 8.20 9.44 25.97
C GLN A 238 6.87 9.56 26.71
N GLY A 239 5.95 8.61 26.51
CA GLY A 239 4.58 8.72 26.97
C GLY A 239 3.77 9.79 26.20
N GLY A 240 2.49 9.85 26.49
CA GLY A 240 1.56 10.78 25.85
C GLY A 240 0.94 10.28 24.56
N VAL A 241 -0.11 10.97 24.13
CA VAL A 241 -0.89 10.65 22.93
C VAL A 241 -0.11 11.05 21.67
N GLY A 242 -0.20 10.26 20.62
CA GLY A 242 0.39 10.57 19.31
C GLY A 242 1.92 10.44 19.24
N LYS A 243 2.58 9.84 20.26
CA LYS A 243 4.04 9.70 20.35
C LYS A 243 4.53 8.27 20.22
N CYS A 244 3.69 7.37 19.76
CA CYS A 244 4.11 6.01 19.46
C CYS A 244 4.97 5.98 18.19
N ILE A 245 5.94 5.07 18.19
CA ILE A 245 6.76 4.72 17.03
C ILE A 245 6.62 3.22 16.76
N SER A 246 6.94 2.78 15.56
CA SER A 246 6.95 1.35 15.26
C SER A 246 8.03 0.63 16.08
N GLN A 247 7.75 -0.61 16.48
CA GLN A 247 8.68 -1.43 17.26
C GLN A 247 9.99 -1.68 16.50
N ASP A 248 9.94 -1.82 15.17
CA ASP A 248 11.11 -2.01 14.33
C ASP A 248 12.04 -0.80 14.40
N LEU A 249 11.50 0.41 14.29
CA LEU A 249 12.27 1.65 14.44
C LEU A 249 12.90 1.74 15.84
N ARG A 250 12.16 1.31 16.86
CA ARG A 250 12.70 1.27 18.23
C ARG A 250 13.88 0.30 18.35
N LEU A 251 13.78 -0.87 17.74
CA LEU A 251 14.87 -1.85 17.68
C LEU A 251 16.09 -1.30 16.93
N GLU A 252 15.90 -0.59 15.83
CA GLU A 252 16.99 0.08 15.11
C GLU A 252 17.70 1.11 15.96
N GLN A 253 16.96 1.94 16.70
CA GLN A 253 17.53 2.92 17.64
C GLN A 253 18.37 2.23 18.73
N ILE A 254 17.87 1.15 19.32
CA ILE A 254 18.59 0.36 20.32
C ILE A 254 19.87 -0.25 19.71
N ASN A 255 19.77 -0.83 18.52
CA ASN A 255 20.91 -1.38 17.81
C ASN A 255 21.97 -0.32 17.50
N GLN A 256 21.55 0.88 17.12
CA GLN A 256 22.47 1.99 16.86
C GLN A 256 23.22 2.39 18.12
N VAL A 257 22.53 2.56 19.26
CA VAL A 257 23.15 2.86 20.55
C VAL A 257 24.13 1.75 20.97
N SER A 258 23.71 0.49 20.84
CA SER A 258 24.56 -0.68 21.14
C SER A 258 25.83 -0.71 20.29
N LYS A 259 25.72 -0.45 18.97
CA LYS A 259 26.88 -0.36 18.07
C LYS A 259 27.80 0.80 18.43
N GLN A 260 27.25 1.93 18.82
CA GLN A 260 28.06 3.09 19.29
C GLN A 260 28.80 2.76 20.57
N ALA A 261 28.14 2.12 21.54
CA ALA A 261 28.79 1.68 22.79
C ALA A 261 29.92 0.70 22.53
N ILE A 262 29.71 -0.29 21.67
CA ILE A 262 30.76 -1.28 21.30
C ILE A 262 31.95 -0.59 20.65
N ARG A 263 31.75 0.35 19.74
CA ARG A 263 32.80 1.13 19.10
C ARG A 263 33.52 2.02 20.09
N GLY A 264 32.83 2.60 21.07
CA GLY A 264 33.39 3.44 22.14
C GLY A 264 34.39 2.66 23.06
N ILE A 265 34.23 1.33 23.16
CA ILE A 265 35.12 0.46 23.93
C ILE A 265 36.36 0.04 23.08
N GLY A 266 36.48 0.53 21.84
CA GLY A 266 37.63 0.26 20.97
C GLY A 266 37.50 -1.03 20.15
N ALA A 267 36.35 -1.64 20.08
CA ALA A 267 36.08 -2.80 19.23
C ALA A 267 35.74 -2.36 17.80
N PRO A 268 36.61 -2.55 16.81
CA PRO A 268 36.35 -2.09 15.44
C PRO A 268 35.22 -2.86 14.75
N ASN A 269 34.97 -4.09 15.21
CA ASN A 269 33.92 -4.96 14.64
C ASN A 269 32.97 -5.46 15.72
N VAL A 270 31.70 -5.56 15.37
CA VAL A 270 30.66 -6.14 16.22
C VAL A 270 30.72 -7.65 16.11
N THR A 271 31.38 -8.28 17.06
CA THR A 271 31.51 -9.75 17.18
C THR A 271 30.74 -10.24 18.41
N PRO A 272 30.35 -11.53 18.50
CA PRO A 272 29.73 -12.07 19.71
C PRO A 272 30.60 -11.83 20.98
N VAL A 273 31.91 -11.88 20.86
CA VAL A 273 32.84 -11.63 21.97
C VAL A 273 32.80 -10.15 22.39
N SER A 274 32.79 -9.21 21.43
CA SER A 274 32.69 -7.78 21.76
C SER A 274 31.35 -7.41 22.36
N ILE A 275 30.24 -8.06 21.94
CA ILE A 275 28.91 -7.89 22.52
C ILE A 275 28.94 -8.40 23.98
N GLN A 276 29.45 -9.59 24.22
CA GLN A 276 29.53 -10.18 25.57
C GLN A 276 30.39 -9.33 26.51
N SER A 277 31.53 -8.84 26.04
CA SER A 277 32.42 -7.96 26.81
C SER A 277 31.72 -6.63 27.16
N THR A 278 30.95 -6.05 26.20
CA THR A 278 30.18 -4.82 26.42
C THR A 278 29.08 -5.03 27.43
N THR A 279 28.33 -6.13 27.36
CA THR A 279 27.25 -6.44 28.31
C THR A 279 27.77 -6.69 29.73
N GLN A 280 28.95 -7.22 29.89
CA GLN A 280 29.61 -7.38 31.18
C GLN A 280 30.09 -6.03 31.76
N SER A 281 30.50 -5.09 30.89
CA SER A 281 31.03 -3.78 31.31
C SER A 281 29.94 -2.76 31.61
N THR A 282 28.74 -2.93 31.10
CA THR A 282 27.67 -1.97 31.19
C THR A 282 26.48 -2.48 32.03
N GLY A 283 26.63 -2.45 33.36
CA GLY A 283 25.50 -2.54 34.29
C GLY A 283 24.51 -1.37 34.21
N SER A 284 24.63 -0.52 33.17
CA SER A 284 23.81 0.67 32.95
C SER A 284 22.92 0.63 31.70
N LEU A 285 22.95 -0.44 30.91
CA LEU A 285 22.03 -0.62 29.78
C LEU A 285 20.57 -0.86 30.22
N GLU A 286 20.32 -1.18 31.47
CA GLU A 286 18.97 -1.29 32.04
C GLU A 286 18.24 0.04 32.20
N LYS A 287 18.93 1.17 32.04
CA LYS A 287 18.35 2.53 32.20
C LYS A 287 18.00 3.22 30.86
N LEU A 288 18.15 2.55 29.74
CA LEU A 288 17.74 2.99 28.39
C LEU A 288 16.43 2.34 27.97
#